data_c99b4c64de6cfb5af9acc7eec4969840
#
_entry.id   c99b4c64de6cfb5af9acc7eec4969840
#
_cell.length_a   1.000
_cell.length_b   1.000
_cell.length_c   1.000
_cell.angle_alpha   90.00
_cell.angle_beta   90.00
_cell.angle_gamma   90.00
#
_symmetry.space_group_name_H-M   'P 1'
#
loop_
_entity.id
_entity.type
_entity.pdbx_description
1 polymer ?
#
loop_
_entity_poly.entity_id
_entity_poly.type
_entity_poly.pdbx_seq_one_letter_code
_entity_poly.pdbx_strand_id
1 'polypeptide(L)'
;MYAINSKGLMGKEMGVFFCVYIILANFSISFYIPMIYEIDKVAGNFANDLRTGISRKKIFFSKFIYISVLLFIIEFISVLVMMLIGFGKVEFNYISTVLCFFTGTIMLIPMIPVYQFLSLKLGFSGSVLIGVFLTLSGILLGTTELGGNIWYLLPFVWPIKLIFAYTSHEVTSHVILIFLVLSVIVAAFFIGLVNSWYNRWDGINKMEE
;
A
#
# COMPACT_ATOMS: atom_id res chain seq x y z
N MET A 1 -34.14 -5.61 -23.76
CA MET A 1 -33.62 -4.27 -23.45
C MET A 1 -33.44 -4.22 -21.94
N TYR A 2 -32.28 -4.58 -21.42
CA TYR A 2 -32.00 -4.57 -19.99
C TYR A 2 -31.81 -3.12 -19.57
N ALA A 3 -32.73 -2.58 -18.78
CA ALA A 3 -32.56 -1.33 -18.07
C ALA A 3 -31.40 -1.57 -17.07
N ILE A 4 -30.21 -1.15 -17.43
CA ILE A 4 -29.06 -1.13 -16.54
C ILE A 4 -29.43 -0.16 -15.40
N ASN A 5 -29.59 -0.69 -14.20
CA ASN A 5 -29.96 0.10 -13.03
C ASN A 5 -28.78 1.04 -12.74
N SER A 6 -28.90 2.31 -13.16
CA SER A 6 -27.81 3.31 -13.11
C SER A 6 -27.20 3.45 -11.69
N LYS A 7 -27.98 3.22 -10.65
CA LYS A 7 -27.55 3.26 -9.24
C LYS A 7 -26.47 2.22 -8.88
N GLY A 8 -26.61 0.99 -9.44
CA GLY A 8 -25.61 -0.06 -9.17
C GLY A 8 -24.32 0.10 -9.97
N LEU A 9 -24.38 0.79 -11.12
CA LEU A 9 -23.22 1.00 -11.97
C LEU A 9 -22.22 1.99 -11.36
N MET A 10 -22.70 3.12 -10.82
CA MET A 10 -21.85 4.15 -10.20
C MET A 10 -21.05 3.62 -9.01
N GLY A 11 -21.62 2.73 -8.19
CA GLY A 11 -20.90 2.09 -7.09
C GLY A 11 -19.76 1.18 -7.58
N LYS A 12 -20.03 0.35 -8.58
CA LYS A 12 -19.04 -0.56 -9.17
C LYS A 12 -17.93 0.18 -9.92
N GLU A 13 -18.27 1.24 -10.68
CA GLU A 13 -17.28 2.08 -11.36
C GLU A 13 -16.31 2.73 -10.37
N MET A 14 -16.83 3.26 -9.26
CA MET A 14 -16.02 3.81 -8.18
C MET A 14 -15.10 2.76 -7.57
N GLY A 15 -15.62 1.55 -7.33
CA GLY A 15 -14.84 0.43 -6.81
C GLY A 15 -13.69 0.04 -7.73
N VAL A 16 -13.96 -0.15 -9.00
CA VAL A 16 -12.94 -0.46 -10.00
C VAL A 16 -11.90 0.64 -10.08
N PHE A 17 -12.31 1.91 -10.09
CA PHE A 17 -11.42 3.05 -10.11
C PHE A 17 -10.44 3.04 -8.92
N PHE A 18 -10.93 2.93 -7.69
CA PHE A 18 -10.07 2.89 -6.51
C PHE A 18 -9.21 1.61 -6.46
N CYS A 19 -9.71 0.46 -6.89
CA CYS A 19 -8.90 -0.74 -6.99
C CYS A 19 -7.72 -0.56 -7.95
N VAL A 20 -7.93 0.04 -9.11
CA VAL A 20 -6.84 0.34 -10.07
C VAL A 20 -5.81 1.28 -9.45
N TYR A 21 -6.26 2.36 -8.77
CA TYR A 21 -5.34 3.27 -8.10
C TYR A 21 -4.53 2.60 -6.99
N ILE A 22 -5.15 1.76 -6.18
CA ILE A 22 -4.46 1.01 -5.12
C ILE A 22 -3.42 0.05 -5.70
N ILE A 23 -3.74 -0.62 -6.79
CA ILE A 23 -2.80 -1.48 -7.50
C ILE A 23 -1.59 -0.67 -7.98
N LEU A 24 -1.85 0.48 -8.61
CA LEU A 24 -0.80 1.39 -9.06
C LEU A 24 0.01 1.97 -7.90
N ALA A 25 -0.64 2.33 -6.78
CA ALA A 25 0.04 2.81 -5.58
C ALA A 25 0.93 1.74 -4.96
N ASN A 26 0.43 0.50 -4.79
CA ASN A 26 1.23 -0.62 -4.28
C ASN A 26 2.43 -0.91 -5.20
N PHE A 27 2.22 -0.94 -6.51
CA PHE A 27 3.29 -1.09 -7.48
C PHE A 27 4.29 0.06 -7.39
N SER A 28 3.83 1.30 -7.30
CA SER A 28 4.69 2.48 -7.20
C SER A 28 5.56 2.45 -5.95
N ILE A 29 5.02 2.16 -4.77
CA ILE A 29 5.82 2.07 -3.54
C ILE A 29 6.80 0.89 -3.59
N SER A 30 6.44 -0.23 -4.22
CA SER A 30 7.33 -1.37 -4.38
C SER A 30 8.54 -1.07 -5.27
N PHE A 31 8.45 -0.06 -6.13
CA PHE A 31 9.52 0.44 -6.97
C PHE A 31 10.27 1.62 -6.33
N TYR A 32 9.53 2.58 -5.78
CA TYR A 32 10.08 3.80 -5.17
C TYR A 32 10.96 3.51 -3.96
N ILE A 33 10.53 2.59 -3.10
CA ILE A 33 11.27 2.27 -1.87
C ILE A 33 12.66 1.72 -2.20
N PRO A 34 12.84 0.67 -3.01
CA PRO A 34 14.17 0.20 -3.36
C PRO A 34 15.00 1.23 -4.11
N MET A 35 14.40 2.12 -4.90
CA MET A 35 15.11 3.22 -5.55
C MET A 35 15.75 4.18 -4.55
N ILE A 36 15.05 4.54 -3.47
CA ILE A 36 15.58 5.40 -2.40
C ILE A 36 16.80 4.72 -1.74
N TYR A 37 16.69 3.44 -1.43
CA TYR A 37 17.79 2.70 -0.81
C TYR A 37 18.97 2.44 -1.76
N GLU A 38 18.72 2.30 -3.05
CA GLU A 38 19.79 2.17 -4.06
C GLU A 38 20.60 3.45 -4.19
N ILE A 39 19.96 4.62 -4.10
CA ILE A 39 20.66 5.91 -4.06
C ILE A 39 21.64 5.96 -2.87
N ASP A 40 21.21 5.55 -1.69
CA ASP A 40 22.07 5.52 -0.49
C ASP A 40 23.20 4.49 -0.62
N LYS A 41 22.95 3.37 -1.27
CA LYS A 41 23.93 2.34 -1.56
C LYS A 41 25.01 2.87 -2.50
N VAL A 42 24.63 3.49 -3.61
CA VAL A 42 25.54 4.06 -4.60
C VAL A 42 26.33 5.24 -4.02
N ALA A 43 25.71 6.07 -3.18
CA ALA A 43 26.34 7.23 -2.55
C ALA A 43 27.43 6.89 -1.51
N GLY A 44 27.69 5.64 -1.24
CA GLY A 44 28.75 5.22 -0.30
C GLY A 44 28.40 3.99 0.53
N ASN A 45 27.66 3.06 -0.04
CA ASN A 45 27.29 1.78 0.58
C ASN A 45 26.73 1.95 2.01
N PHE A 46 25.77 2.85 2.16
CA PHE A 46 25.14 3.22 3.44
C PHE A 46 26.10 3.83 4.48
N ALA A 47 27.36 4.11 4.12
CA ALA A 47 28.35 4.64 5.06
C ALA A 47 27.91 5.98 5.65
N ASN A 48 27.24 6.81 4.86
CA ASN A 48 26.70 8.09 5.33
C ASN A 48 25.65 7.87 6.42
N ASP A 49 24.69 6.98 6.22
CA ASP A 49 23.66 6.64 7.19
C ASP A 49 24.24 6.06 8.49
N LEU A 50 25.35 5.31 8.39
CA LEU A 50 26.00 4.66 9.52
C LEU A 50 26.95 5.58 10.30
N ARG A 51 27.50 6.65 9.65
CA ARG A 51 28.52 7.54 10.22
C ARG A 51 27.99 8.90 10.70
N THR A 52 26.77 9.29 10.36
CA THR A 52 26.21 10.62 10.68
C THR A 52 25.99 10.89 12.17
N GLY A 53 26.20 9.91 13.05
CA GLY A 53 25.90 10.03 14.48
C GLY A 53 24.40 10.08 14.81
N ILE A 54 23.53 10.05 13.78
CA ILE A 54 22.08 9.96 13.95
C ILE A 54 21.71 8.50 14.26
N SER A 55 20.81 8.29 15.22
CA SER A 55 20.37 6.94 15.53
C SER A 55 19.70 6.26 14.33
N ARG A 56 20.04 5.02 14.05
CA ARG A 56 19.48 4.21 12.95
C ARG A 56 17.94 4.20 12.96
N LYS A 57 17.34 4.20 14.16
CA LYS A 57 15.90 4.31 14.34
C LYS A 57 15.34 5.58 13.69
N LYS A 58 15.99 6.73 13.90
CA LYS A 58 15.54 8.01 13.31
C LYS A 58 15.62 7.99 11.80
N ILE A 59 16.69 7.43 11.23
CA ILE A 59 16.86 7.30 9.77
C ILE A 59 15.75 6.43 9.17
N PHE A 60 15.52 5.25 9.75
CA PHE A 60 14.46 4.35 9.32
C PHE A 60 13.08 5.03 9.36
N PHE A 61 12.76 5.67 10.49
CA PHE A 61 11.47 6.37 10.68
C PHE A 61 11.32 7.56 9.73
N SER A 62 12.37 8.32 9.48
CA SER A 62 12.35 9.45 8.53
C SER A 62 11.99 8.98 7.12
N LYS A 63 12.63 7.91 6.64
CA LYS A 63 12.32 7.30 5.35
C LYS A 63 10.89 6.74 5.32
N PHE A 64 10.46 6.07 6.40
CA PHE A 64 9.09 5.57 6.52
C PHE A 64 8.05 6.69 6.41
N ILE A 65 8.24 7.80 7.16
CA ILE A 65 7.33 8.95 7.13
C ILE A 65 7.32 9.59 5.73
N TYR A 66 8.49 9.77 5.13
CA TYR A 66 8.60 10.33 3.78
C TYR A 66 7.81 9.51 2.75
N ILE A 67 7.97 8.19 2.77
CA ILE A 67 7.25 7.28 1.87
C ILE A 67 5.75 7.28 2.16
N SER A 68 5.36 7.33 3.43
CA SER A 68 3.94 7.41 3.82
C SER A 68 3.27 8.69 3.33
N VAL A 69 3.99 9.82 3.35
CA VAL A 69 3.51 11.10 2.80
C VAL A 69 3.37 11.02 1.28
N LEU A 70 4.34 10.42 0.58
CA LEU A 70 4.24 10.21 -0.86
C LEU A 70 3.02 9.34 -1.23
N LEU A 71 2.81 8.24 -0.50
CA LEU A 71 1.64 7.39 -0.69
C LEU A 71 0.34 8.18 -0.49
N PHE A 72 0.26 8.98 0.58
CA PHE A 72 -0.89 9.83 0.85
C PHE A 72 -1.16 10.81 -0.31
N ILE A 73 -0.12 11.45 -0.86
CA ILE A 73 -0.25 12.36 -1.99
C ILE A 73 -0.77 11.64 -3.24
N ILE A 74 -0.23 10.45 -3.55
CA ILE A 74 -0.68 9.65 -4.70
C ILE A 74 -2.16 9.29 -4.55
N GLU A 75 -2.56 8.78 -3.40
CA GLU A 75 -3.96 8.41 -3.14
C GLU A 75 -4.87 9.67 -3.10
N PHE A 76 -4.39 10.80 -2.61
CA PHE A 76 -5.15 12.06 -2.61
C PHE A 76 -5.49 12.55 -4.02
N ILE A 77 -4.57 12.37 -4.96
CA ILE A 77 -4.83 12.68 -6.38
C ILE A 77 -5.99 11.83 -6.89
N SER A 78 -6.07 10.56 -6.52
CA SER A 78 -7.18 9.67 -6.92
C SER A 78 -8.54 10.19 -6.47
N VAL A 79 -8.60 10.69 -5.24
CA VAL A 79 -9.84 11.30 -4.69
C VAL A 79 -10.25 12.53 -5.48
N LEU A 80 -9.29 13.43 -5.74
CA LEU A 80 -9.57 14.65 -6.52
C LEU A 80 -10.12 14.31 -7.90
N VAL A 81 -9.51 13.36 -8.60
CA VAL A 81 -9.98 12.90 -9.92
C VAL A 81 -11.39 12.31 -9.81
N MET A 82 -11.63 11.45 -8.82
CA MET A 82 -12.95 10.83 -8.63
C MET A 82 -14.02 11.86 -8.26
N MET A 83 -13.71 12.86 -7.44
CA MET A 83 -14.62 13.95 -7.11
C MET A 83 -14.95 14.82 -8.34
N LEU A 84 -13.98 15.08 -9.22
CA LEU A 84 -14.21 15.79 -10.47
C LEU A 84 -15.13 15.01 -11.42
N ILE A 85 -14.94 13.70 -11.56
CA ILE A 85 -15.80 12.82 -12.38
C ILE A 85 -17.22 12.76 -11.81
N GLY A 86 -17.35 12.75 -10.49
CA GLY A 86 -18.64 12.69 -9.77
C GLY A 86 -19.38 14.02 -9.67
N PHE A 87 -18.70 15.13 -9.97
CA PHE A 87 -19.25 16.47 -9.81
C PHE A 87 -20.51 16.65 -10.66
N GLY A 88 -21.59 17.11 -10.02
CA GLY A 88 -22.89 17.32 -10.69
C GLY A 88 -23.72 16.04 -10.93
N LYS A 89 -23.24 14.85 -10.56
CA LYS A 89 -24.03 13.62 -10.65
C LYS A 89 -24.83 13.41 -9.36
N VAL A 90 -26.15 13.28 -9.49
CA VAL A 90 -27.10 13.19 -8.36
C VAL A 90 -26.86 11.94 -7.48
N GLU A 91 -26.32 10.87 -8.06
CA GLU A 91 -26.11 9.58 -7.40
C GLU A 91 -24.70 9.42 -6.79
N PHE A 92 -23.85 10.47 -6.86
CA PHE A 92 -22.47 10.38 -6.38
C PHE A 92 -22.39 10.42 -4.85
N ASN A 93 -21.77 9.41 -4.26
CA ASN A 93 -21.64 9.29 -2.81
C ASN A 93 -20.23 9.75 -2.34
N TYR A 94 -20.15 10.99 -1.88
CA TYR A 94 -18.91 11.58 -1.35
C TYR A 94 -18.36 10.83 -0.14
N ILE A 95 -19.22 10.32 0.74
CA ILE A 95 -18.79 9.58 1.96
C ILE A 95 -18.10 8.27 1.56
N SER A 96 -18.67 7.54 0.61
CA SER A 96 -18.06 6.32 0.09
C SER A 96 -16.71 6.57 -0.60
N THR A 97 -16.59 7.69 -1.33
CA THR A 97 -15.34 8.12 -1.96
C THR A 97 -14.24 8.35 -0.92
N VAL A 98 -14.56 9.09 0.15
CA VAL A 98 -13.63 9.36 1.25
C VAL A 98 -13.26 8.07 1.98
N LEU A 99 -14.23 7.18 2.21
CA LEU A 99 -13.97 5.88 2.85
C LEU A 99 -13.03 5.01 1.99
N CYS A 100 -13.25 4.93 0.68
CA CYS A 100 -12.36 4.20 -0.24
C CYS A 100 -10.92 4.77 -0.21
N PHE A 101 -10.79 6.10 -0.15
CA PHE A 101 -9.49 6.76 0.01
C PHE A 101 -8.74 6.31 1.26
N PHE A 102 -9.39 6.42 2.43
CA PHE A 102 -8.75 5.99 3.69
C PHE A 102 -8.45 4.50 3.69
N THR A 103 -9.30 3.69 3.06
CA THR A 103 -9.08 2.26 2.90
C THR A 103 -7.82 1.99 2.08
N GLY A 104 -7.67 2.62 0.93
CA GLY A 104 -6.48 2.50 0.09
C GLY A 104 -5.21 2.94 0.82
N THR A 105 -5.21 4.16 1.35
CA THR A 105 -4.04 4.77 1.98
C THR A 105 -3.59 3.99 3.23
N ILE A 106 -4.50 3.79 4.20
CA ILE A 106 -4.12 3.22 5.50
C ILE A 106 -3.79 1.73 5.39
N MET A 107 -4.52 0.98 4.56
CA MET A 107 -4.27 -0.45 4.42
C MET A 107 -3.01 -0.78 3.61
N LEU A 108 -2.43 0.17 2.87
CA LEU A 108 -1.12 0.00 2.23
C LEU A 108 0.06 0.34 3.15
N ILE A 109 -0.14 1.10 4.24
CA ILE A 109 0.94 1.47 5.18
C ILE A 109 1.73 0.26 5.70
N PRO A 110 1.12 -0.90 6.06
CA PRO A 110 1.87 -2.08 6.50
C PRO A 110 2.89 -2.59 5.48
N MET A 111 2.68 -2.33 4.19
CA MET A 111 3.59 -2.79 3.13
C MET A 111 4.87 -1.96 3.04
N ILE A 112 4.86 -0.73 3.52
CA ILE A 112 6.04 0.15 3.48
C ILE A 112 7.24 -0.47 4.22
N PRO A 113 7.15 -0.84 5.52
CA PRO A 113 8.26 -1.47 6.21
C PRO A 113 8.68 -2.82 5.61
N VAL A 114 7.75 -3.56 5.01
CA VAL A 114 8.06 -4.81 4.29
C VAL A 114 8.96 -4.51 3.09
N TYR A 115 8.60 -3.55 2.25
CA TYR A 115 9.43 -3.16 1.10
C TYR A 115 10.75 -2.52 1.52
N GLN A 116 10.79 -1.76 2.63
CA GLN A 116 12.05 -1.26 3.19
C GLN A 116 12.99 -2.41 3.58
N PHE A 117 12.47 -3.43 4.25
CA PHE A 117 13.23 -4.62 4.61
C PHE A 117 13.74 -5.37 3.38
N LEU A 118 12.87 -5.60 2.39
CA LEU A 118 13.24 -6.28 1.15
C LEU A 118 14.32 -5.52 0.39
N SER A 119 14.22 -4.19 0.33
CA SER A 119 15.20 -3.33 -0.34
C SER A 119 16.59 -3.41 0.30
N LEU A 120 16.63 -3.43 1.63
CA LEU A 120 17.88 -3.54 2.39
C LEU A 120 18.50 -4.94 2.32
N LYS A 121 17.68 -6.00 2.18
CA LYS A 121 18.15 -7.39 2.18
C LYS A 121 18.47 -7.93 0.80
N LEU A 122 17.64 -7.60 -0.19
CA LEU A 122 17.68 -8.17 -1.54
C LEU A 122 18.17 -7.17 -2.60
N GLY A 123 18.37 -5.91 -2.20
CA GLY A 123 18.68 -4.82 -3.13
C GLY A 123 17.50 -4.41 -4.02
N PHE A 124 17.80 -3.59 -5.02
CA PHE A 124 16.78 -3.03 -5.92
C PHE A 124 16.01 -4.10 -6.67
N SER A 125 16.71 -4.92 -7.44
CA SER A 125 16.07 -5.91 -8.35
C SER A 125 15.23 -6.94 -7.61
N GLY A 126 15.75 -7.47 -6.48
CA GLY A 126 15.03 -8.47 -5.69
C GLY A 126 13.77 -7.90 -5.03
N SER A 127 13.85 -6.67 -4.52
CA SER A 127 12.69 -5.99 -3.92
C SER A 127 11.60 -5.71 -4.95
N VAL A 128 11.96 -5.19 -6.13
CA VAL A 128 11.02 -4.92 -7.22
C VAL A 128 10.33 -6.21 -7.69
N LEU A 129 11.08 -7.29 -7.88
CA LEU A 129 10.53 -8.57 -8.34
C LEU A 129 9.49 -9.11 -7.36
N ILE A 130 9.78 -9.07 -6.05
CA ILE A 130 8.81 -9.45 -5.02
C ILE A 130 7.61 -8.49 -5.02
N GLY A 131 7.85 -7.20 -5.18
CA GLY A 131 6.78 -6.19 -5.26
C GLY A 131 5.82 -6.43 -6.42
N VAL A 132 6.33 -6.76 -7.60
CA VAL A 132 5.52 -7.16 -8.76
C VAL A 132 4.70 -8.41 -8.44
N PHE A 133 5.34 -9.43 -7.86
CA PHE A 133 4.67 -10.67 -7.47
C PHE A 133 3.53 -10.41 -6.47
N LEU A 134 3.77 -9.61 -5.42
CA LEU A 134 2.77 -9.26 -4.43
C LEU A 134 1.62 -8.45 -5.05
N THR A 135 1.92 -7.54 -5.98
CA THR A 135 0.90 -6.76 -6.67
C THR A 135 0.01 -7.65 -7.54
N LEU A 136 0.60 -8.55 -8.35
CA LEU A 136 -0.16 -9.49 -9.18
C LEU A 136 -0.99 -10.47 -8.33
N SER A 137 -0.41 -10.99 -7.24
CA SER A 137 -1.12 -11.81 -6.28
C SER A 137 -2.26 -11.05 -5.59
N GLY A 138 -2.04 -9.78 -5.27
CA GLY A 138 -3.05 -8.88 -4.70
C GLY A 138 -4.24 -8.67 -5.63
N ILE A 139 -4.00 -8.51 -6.93
CA ILE A 139 -5.05 -8.42 -7.93
C ILE A 139 -5.84 -9.74 -7.96
N LEU A 140 -5.14 -10.85 -8.13
CA LEU A 140 -5.77 -12.17 -8.28
C LEU A 140 -6.62 -12.53 -7.05
N LEU A 141 -6.05 -12.42 -5.85
CA LEU A 141 -6.73 -12.80 -4.60
C LEU A 141 -7.77 -11.74 -4.16
N GLY A 142 -7.58 -10.48 -4.52
CA GLY A 142 -8.48 -9.39 -4.16
C GLY A 142 -9.74 -9.33 -5.02
N THR A 143 -9.66 -9.68 -6.30
CA THR A 143 -10.78 -9.57 -7.25
C THR A 143 -11.47 -10.91 -7.52
N THR A 144 -10.90 -12.02 -7.08
CA THR A 144 -11.47 -13.37 -7.30
C THR A 144 -11.70 -14.09 -5.96
N GLU A 145 -12.41 -15.22 -6.03
CA GLU A 145 -12.64 -16.10 -4.87
C GLU A 145 -11.50 -17.13 -4.65
N LEU A 146 -10.42 -17.06 -5.46
CA LEU A 146 -9.29 -17.99 -5.35
C LEU A 146 -8.58 -17.94 -4.00
N GLY A 147 -8.65 -16.79 -3.32
CA GLY A 147 -8.04 -16.62 -2.00
C GLY A 147 -8.76 -17.31 -0.86
N GLY A 148 -10.01 -17.77 -1.05
CA GLY A 148 -10.84 -18.33 0.02
C GLY A 148 -10.75 -17.48 1.30
N ASN A 149 -10.31 -18.09 2.41
CA ASN A 149 -10.09 -17.38 3.68
C ASN A 149 -8.65 -16.90 3.88
N ILE A 150 -7.71 -17.20 2.96
CA ILE A 150 -6.29 -16.88 3.13
C ILE A 150 -6.07 -15.35 3.03
N TRP A 151 -6.91 -14.64 2.29
CA TRP A 151 -6.79 -13.19 2.12
C TRP A 151 -6.82 -12.41 3.45
N TYR A 152 -7.46 -12.95 4.50
CA TYR A 152 -7.45 -12.32 5.85
C TYR A 152 -6.05 -12.19 6.44
N LEU A 153 -5.11 -13.07 6.06
CA LEU A 153 -3.73 -13.08 6.54
C LEU A 153 -2.79 -12.21 5.68
N LEU A 154 -3.27 -11.68 4.55
CA LEU A 154 -2.46 -11.01 3.55
C LEU A 154 -2.77 -9.49 3.48
N PRO A 155 -2.05 -8.63 4.22
CA PRO A 155 -2.34 -7.20 4.29
C PRO A 155 -2.35 -6.50 2.93
N PHE A 156 -1.54 -6.97 1.97
CA PHE A 156 -1.50 -6.39 0.61
C PHE A 156 -2.75 -6.67 -0.23
N VAL A 157 -3.60 -7.63 0.18
CA VAL A 157 -4.86 -7.97 -0.49
C VAL A 157 -6.03 -7.15 0.08
N TRP A 158 -5.96 -6.75 1.35
CA TRP A 158 -7.07 -6.12 2.07
C TRP A 158 -7.68 -4.91 1.36
N PRO A 159 -6.90 -3.92 0.89
CA PRO A 159 -7.50 -2.73 0.30
C PRO A 159 -8.28 -3.06 -0.98
N ILE A 160 -7.77 -3.94 -1.83
CA ILE A 160 -8.44 -4.33 -3.08
C ILE A 160 -9.72 -5.11 -2.78
N LYS A 161 -9.63 -6.17 -1.96
CA LYS A 161 -10.79 -7.04 -1.62
C LYS A 161 -11.90 -6.26 -0.94
N LEU A 162 -11.56 -5.42 0.03
CA LEU A 162 -12.54 -4.69 0.83
C LEU A 162 -13.22 -3.56 0.04
N ILE A 163 -12.49 -2.83 -0.80
CA ILE A 163 -13.10 -1.80 -1.64
C ILE A 163 -14.03 -2.45 -2.66
N PHE A 164 -13.60 -3.55 -3.29
CA PHE A 164 -14.43 -4.27 -4.24
C PHE A 164 -15.72 -4.78 -3.59
N ALA A 165 -15.61 -5.44 -2.44
CA ALA A 165 -16.75 -5.96 -1.69
C ALA A 165 -17.66 -4.85 -1.15
N TYR A 166 -17.12 -3.71 -0.71
CA TYR A 166 -17.88 -2.56 -0.24
C TYR A 166 -18.71 -1.92 -1.36
N THR A 167 -18.09 -1.70 -2.51
CA THR A 167 -18.78 -1.08 -3.65
C THR A 167 -19.75 -2.02 -4.34
N SER A 168 -19.60 -3.33 -4.13
CA SER A 168 -20.59 -4.36 -4.54
C SER A 168 -21.71 -4.57 -3.51
N HIS A 169 -21.71 -3.83 -2.39
CA HIS A 169 -22.66 -3.96 -1.27
C HIS A 169 -22.62 -5.31 -0.54
N GLU A 170 -21.51 -6.05 -0.65
CA GLU A 170 -21.29 -7.32 0.06
C GLU A 170 -20.81 -7.10 1.49
N VAL A 171 -20.10 -5.97 1.73
CA VAL A 171 -19.50 -5.62 3.02
C VAL A 171 -19.96 -4.24 3.47
N THR A 172 -20.20 -4.08 4.76
CA THR A 172 -20.59 -2.82 5.38
C THR A 172 -19.37 -1.96 5.76
N SER A 173 -19.59 -0.65 5.93
CA SER A 173 -18.54 0.28 6.39
C SER A 173 -17.93 -0.11 7.74
N HIS A 174 -18.68 -0.77 8.62
CA HIS A 174 -18.17 -1.26 9.91
C HIS A 174 -17.02 -2.27 9.73
N VAL A 175 -17.14 -3.19 8.77
CA VAL A 175 -16.06 -4.16 8.49
C VAL A 175 -14.81 -3.44 8.00
N ILE A 176 -14.95 -2.44 7.13
CA ILE A 176 -13.82 -1.62 6.69
C ILE A 176 -13.14 -0.94 7.87
N LEU A 177 -13.90 -0.34 8.80
CA LEU A 177 -13.34 0.31 9.99
C LEU A 177 -12.53 -0.67 10.86
N ILE A 178 -13.02 -1.90 11.03
CA ILE A 178 -12.26 -2.94 11.76
C ILE A 178 -10.92 -3.21 11.07
N PHE A 179 -10.91 -3.37 9.75
CA PHE A 179 -9.68 -3.63 9.00
C PHE A 179 -8.75 -2.42 8.95
N LEU A 180 -9.25 -1.19 8.99
CA LEU A 180 -8.44 0.01 9.15
C LEU A 180 -7.67 0.01 10.48
N VAL A 181 -8.36 -0.31 11.58
CA VAL A 181 -7.70 -0.44 12.89
C VAL A 181 -6.68 -1.59 12.88
N LEU A 182 -7.05 -2.73 12.31
CA LEU A 182 -6.15 -3.88 12.18
C LEU A 182 -4.91 -3.52 11.35
N SER A 183 -5.07 -2.75 10.27
CA SER A 183 -3.93 -2.29 9.44
C SER A 183 -2.95 -1.43 10.22
N VAL A 184 -3.44 -0.55 11.07
CA VAL A 184 -2.56 0.27 11.95
C VAL A 184 -1.78 -0.62 12.93
N ILE A 185 -2.43 -1.63 13.51
CA ILE A 185 -1.79 -2.59 14.43
C ILE A 185 -0.70 -3.39 13.68
N VAL A 186 -1.02 -3.91 12.50
CA VAL A 186 -0.08 -4.69 11.68
C VAL A 186 1.07 -3.81 11.20
N ALA A 187 0.80 -2.55 10.82
CA ALA A 187 1.85 -1.59 10.46
C ALA A 187 2.81 -1.35 11.64
N ALA A 188 2.27 -1.09 12.85
CA ALA A 188 3.08 -0.90 14.04
C ALA A 188 3.93 -2.14 14.37
N PHE A 189 3.38 -3.33 14.20
CA PHE A 189 4.09 -4.59 14.37
C PHE A 189 5.25 -4.74 13.36
N PHE A 190 5.01 -4.52 12.07
CA PHE A 190 6.05 -4.62 11.05
C PHE A 190 7.13 -3.53 11.22
N ILE A 191 6.74 -2.30 11.56
CA ILE A 191 7.68 -1.22 11.88
C ILE A 191 8.58 -1.64 13.04
N GLY A 192 8.02 -2.20 14.11
CA GLY A 192 8.78 -2.68 15.26
C GLY A 192 9.78 -3.77 14.90
N LEU A 193 9.34 -4.77 14.14
CA LEU A 193 10.20 -5.87 13.68
C LEU A 193 11.34 -5.38 12.80
N VAL A 194 11.03 -4.62 11.75
CA VAL A 194 12.04 -4.16 10.78
C VAL A 194 13.01 -3.16 11.43
N ASN A 195 12.51 -2.26 12.27
CA ASN A 195 13.36 -1.33 13.00
C ASN A 195 14.30 -2.05 13.99
N SER A 196 13.83 -3.10 14.67
CA SER A 196 14.67 -3.93 15.55
C SER A 196 15.76 -4.63 14.76
N TRP A 197 15.42 -5.17 13.59
CA TRP A 197 16.38 -5.78 12.68
C TRP A 197 17.38 -4.75 12.13
N TYR A 198 16.93 -3.58 11.67
CA TYR A 198 17.75 -2.52 11.10
C TYR A 198 18.79 -1.97 12.08
N ASN A 199 18.48 -1.95 13.39
CA ASN A 199 19.45 -1.55 14.42
C ASN A 199 20.67 -2.48 14.53
N ARG A 200 20.51 -3.75 14.11
CA ARG A 200 21.57 -4.78 14.16
C ARG A 200 22.24 -5.02 12.81
N TRP A 201 21.67 -4.38 11.76
CA TRP A 201 22.15 -4.56 10.41
C TRP A 201 23.51 -3.85 10.20
N ASP A 202 24.48 -4.54 9.61
CA ASP A 202 25.88 -4.12 9.43
C ASP A 202 26.17 -3.41 8.09
N GLY A 203 25.15 -3.24 7.23
CA GLY A 203 25.29 -2.55 5.94
C GLY A 203 25.76 -3.46 4.80
N ILE A 204 25.98 -4.75 5.03
CA ILE A 204 26.47 -5.68 4.03
C ILE A 204 25.31 -6.50 3.46
N ASN A 205 25.13 -6.46 2.14
CA ASN A 205 24.24 -7.37 1.43
C ASN A 205 24.94 -8.69 1.15
N LYS A 206 24.63 -9.73 1.92
CA LYS A 206 25.21 -11.07 1.79
C LYS A 206 24.88 -11.81 0.48
N MET A 207 24.13 -11.22 -0.43
CA MET A 207 23.75 -11.84 -1.71
C MET A 207 24.59 -11.36 -2.90
N GLU A 208 25.60 -10.51 -2.69
CA GLU A 208 26.47 -10.02 -3.75
C GLU A 208 27.90 -10.64 -3.68
N GLU A 209 28.09 -11.68 -2.87
CA GLU A 209 29.24 -12.59 -2.90
C GLU A 209 28.82 -13.87 -3.68
#